data_e4aae3e22061097ee01d776c968cd626
#
_entry.id   e4aae3e22061097ee01d776c968cd626
#
_cell.length_a   1.000
_cell.length_b   1.000
_cell.length_c   1.000
_cell.angle_alpha   90.00
_cell.angle_beta   90.00
_cell.angle_gamma   90.00
#
_symmetry.space_group_name_H-M   'P 1'
#
loop_
_entity.id
_entity.type
_entity.pdbx_description
1 polymer ?
#
loop_
_entity_poly.entity_id
_entity_poly.type
_entity_poly.pdbx_seq_one_letter_code
_entity_poly.pdbx_strand_id
1 'polypeptide(L)'
;ANFLNARLHRTVLYRCRAKNTNFSNTILTQANLVEANCTSANFNNANLKESNIEGANLTYACFKNANLSEVNLTGVFLANANLSGANLTNSELIAADLVGCDFTKANFDNTYLNHADLCGANLKSAINLNRDQVETAFINKKTLLPDSIPIHWISEAEYEFG
;
A
#
# COMPACT_ATOMS: atom_id res chain seq x y z
N ALA A 1 -10.30 11.28 -15.60
CA ALA A 1 -9.20 12.05 -16.23
C ALA A 1 -8.09 11.11 -16.70
N ASN A 2 -7.20 11.60 -17.54
CA ASN A 2 -6.07 10.82 -18.03
C ASN A 2 -4.78 11.64 -17.92
N PHE A 3 -3.85 11.17 -17.08
CA PHE A 3 -2.52 11.75 -16.87
C PHE A 3 -1.41 10.78 -17.27
N LEU A 4 -1.70 9.84 -18.15
CA LEU A 4 -0.72 8.85 -18.64
C LEU A 4 0.60 9.54 -19.03
N ASN A 5 1.73 9.05 -18.47
CA ASN A 5 3.09 9.56 -18.68
C ASN A 5 3.30 11.04 -18.26
N ALA A 6 2.38 11.65 -17.53
CA ALA A 6 2.51 13.06 -17.13
C ALA A 6 3.63 13.25 -16.09
N ARG A 7 4.17 14.46 -16.05
CA ARG A 7 5.12 14.91 -15.05
C ARG A 7 4.40 15.80 -14.03
N LEU A 8 4.14 15.25 -12.86
CA LEU A 8 3.39 15.87 -11.77
C LEU A 8 4.25 16.00 -10.50
N HIS A 9 5.57 16.19 -10.68
CA HIS A 9 6.50 16.40 -9.57
C HIS A 9 6.09 17.61 -8.73
N ARG A 10 6.02 17.41 -7.39
CA ARG A 10 5.60 18.42 -6.41
C ARG A 10 4.20 19.01 -6.65
N THR A 11 3.35 18.34 -7.42
CA THR A 11 2.00 18.82 -7.69
C THR A 11 1.14 18.73 -6.42
N VAL A 12 0.33 19.74 -6.19
CA VAL A 12 -0.65 19.75 -5.10
C VAL A 12 -1.98 19.20 -5.61
N LEU A 13 -2.33 17.99 -5.14
CA LEU A 13 -3.57 17.27 -5.42
C LEU A 13 -4.38 17.06 -4.13
N TYR A 14 -4.15 17.90 -3.13
CA TYR A 14 -4.84 17.87 -1.84
C TYR A 14 -6.36 17.88 -2.02
N ARG A 15 -7.04 16.88 -1.40
CA ARG A 15 -8.50 16.70 -1.48
C ARG A 15 -9.07 16.64 -2.90
N CYS A 16 -8.27 16.35 -3.92
CA CYS A 16 -8.76 16.30 -5.28
C CYS A 16 -9.73 15.12 -5.50
N ARG A 17 -10.58 15.24 -6.50
CA ARG A 17 -11.50 14.19 -6.96
C ARG A 17 -10.92 13.53 -8.20
N ALA A 18 -10.20 12.43 -8.02
CA ALA A 18 -9.49 11.70 -9.07
C ALA A 18 -9.97 10.25 -9.21
N LYS A 19 -11.24 9.96 -8.88
CA LYS A 19 -11.84 8.63 -9.05
C LYS A 19 -11.71 8.15 -10.50
N ASN A 20 -11.31 6.87 -10.69
CA ASN A 20 -11.10 6.24 -12.00
C ASN A 20 -10.11 7.00 -12.91
N THR A 21 -9.22 7.80 -12.35
CA THR A 21 -8.22 8.56 -13.11
C THR A 21 -7.04 7.66 -13.47
N ASN A 22 -6.54 7.81 -14.68
CA ASN A 22 -5.33 7.13 -15.12
C ASN A 22 -4.09 7.98 -14.82
N PHE A 23 -3.27 7.51 -13.86
CA PHE A 23 -1.96 8.04 -13.50
C PHE A 23 -0.83 7.06 -13.86
N SER A 24 -1.07 6.12 -14.76
CA SER A 24 -0.02 5.13 -15.08
C SER A 24 1.22 5.79 -15.70
N ASN A 25 2.40 5.29 -15.32
CA ASN A 25 3.71 5.79 -15.72
C ASN A 25 3.94 7.29 -15.38
N THR A 26 3.18 7.89 -14.47
CA THR A 26 3.38 9.30 -14.07
C THR A 26 4.56 9.48 -13.14
N ILE A 27 5.14 10.67 -13.14
CA ILE A 27 6.12 11.11 -12.14
C ILE A 27 5.39 12.00 -11.14
N LEU A 28 5.06 11.46 -9.96
CA LEU A 28 4.37 12.11 -8.85
C LEU A 28 5.30 12.32 -7.64
N THR A 29 6.61 12.33 -7.86
CA THR A 29 7.58 12.48 -6.76
C THR A 29 7.33 13.75 -5.97
N GLN A 30 7.32 13.62 -4.63
CA GLN A 30 7.04 14.72 -3.70
C GLN A 30 5.66 15.40 -3.92
N ALA A 31 4.71 14.73 -4.58
CA ALA A 31 3.36 15.24 -4.75
C ALA A 31 2.57 15.18 -3.43
N ASN A 32 1.62 16.09 -3.26
CA ASN A 32 0.71 16.11 -2.11
C ASN A 32 -0.68 15.62 -2.55
N LEU A 33 -1.05 14.39 -2.15
CA LEU A 33 -2.35 13.76 -2.38
C LEU A 33 -3.14 13.56 -1.06
N VAL A 34 -2.81 14.30 -0.01
CA VAL A 34 -3.47 14.19 1.30
C VAL A 34 -4.99 14.32 1.12
N GLU A 35 -5.73 13.37 1.71
CA GLU A 35 -7.20 13.28 1.64
C GLU A 35 -7.79 13.24 0.21
N ALA A 36 -6.99 12.97 -0.82
CA ALA A 36 -7.49 12.86 -2.19
C ALA A 36 -8.42 11.65 -2.37
N ASN A 37 -9.45 11.78 -3.19
CA ASN A 37 -10.28 10.65 -3.59
C ASN A 37 -9.81 10.10 -4.94
N CYS A 38 -9.00 9.04 -4.89
CA CYS A 38 -8.45 8.31 -6.02
C CYS A 38 -9.01 6.88 -6.12
N THR A 39 -10.25 6.66 -5.66
CA THR A 39 -10.92 5.34 -5.73
C THR A 39 -10.81 4.78 -7.15
N SER A 40 -10.37 3.51 -7.29
CA SER A 40 -10.19 2.82 -8.57
C SER A 40 -9.27 3.55 -9.57
N ALA A 41 -8.38 4.42 -9.11
CA ALA A 41 -7.40 5.07 -9.97
C ALA A 41 -6.29 4.09 -10.36
N ASN A 42 -5.67 4.32 -11.51
CA ASN A 42 -4.58 3.52 -12.03
C ASN A 42 -3.24 4.25 -11.86
N PHE A 43 -2.39 3.75 -10.96
CA PHE A 43 -1.03 4.21 -10.70
C PHE A 43 0.03 3.19 -11.13
N ASN A 44 -0.29 2.29 -12.07
CA ASN A 44 0.68 1.28 -12.52
C ASN A 44 1.96 1.94 -13.02
N ASN A 45 3.11 1.44 -12.55
CA ASN A 45 4.45 1.94 -12.85
C ASN A 45 4.64 3.43 -12.52
N ALA A 46 3.77 4.05 -11.75
CA ALA A 46 3.94 5.45 -11.36
C ALA A 46 5.08 5.60 -10.34
N ASN A 47 5.77 6.72 -10.38
CA ASN A 47 6.77 7.07 -9.39
C ASN A 47 6.20 8.10 -8.41
N LEU A 48 5.85 7.64 -7.19
CA LEU A 48 5.31 8.45 -6.11
C LEU A 48 6.34 8.67 -4.98
N LYS A 49 7.62 8.39 -5.22
CA LYS A 49 8.66 8.52 -4.19
C LYS A 49 8.55 9.86 -3.43
N GLU A 50 8.67 9.79 -2.09
CA GLU A 50 8.60 10.95 -1.18
C GLU A 50 7.28 11.73 -1.26
N SER A 51 6.20 11.18 -1.82
CA SER A 51 4.90 11.85 -1.82
C SER A 51 4.19 11.70 -0.48
N ASN A 52 3.23 12.60 -0.21
CA ASN A 52 2.34 12.51 0.94
C ASN A 52 0.93 12.14 0.45
N ILE A 53 0.43 10.97 0.90
CA ILE A 53 -0.86 10.40 0.50
C ILE A 53 -1.72 10.12 1.74
N GLU A 54 -1.37 10.73 2.89
CA GLU A 54 -2.05 10.56 4.17
C GLU A 54 -3.57 10.73 4.03
N GLY A 55 -4.32 9.78 4.61
CA GLY A 55 -5.78 9.80 4.65
C GLY A 55 -6.48 9.74 3.28
N ALA A 56 -5.77 9.52 2.18
CA ALA A 56 -6.38 9.43 0.86
C ALA A 56 -7.25 8.18 0.70
N ASN A 57 -8.30 8.27 -0.10
CA ASN A 57 -9.10 7.13 -0.50
C ASN A 57 -8.58 6.54 -1.82
N LEU A 58 -7.93 5.38 -1.73
CA LEU A 58 -7.34 4.61 -2.83
C LEU A 58 -7.96 3.20 -2.94
N THR A 59 -9.16 3.02 -2.38
CA THR A 59 -9.88 1.74 -2.44
C THR A 59 -10.01 1.27 -3.89
N TYR A 60 -9.68 0.00 -4.15
CA TYR A 60 -9.62 -0.62 -5.49
C TYR A 60 -8.60 0.01 -6.46
N ALA A 61 -7.70 0.87 -6.03
CA ALA A 61 -6.68 1.44 -6.91
C ALA A 61 -5.64 0.38 -7.34
N CYS A 62 -4.96 0.64 -8.46
CA CYS A 62 -3.94 -0.25 -8.98
C CYS A 62 -2.58 0.43 -8.96
N PHE A 63 -1.61 -0.17 -8.23
CA PHE A 63 -0.24 0.30 -8.03
C PHE A 63 0.79 -0.74 -8.49
N LYS A 64 0.46 -1.56 -9.48
CA LYS A 64 1.41 -2.59 -9.95
C LYS A 64 2.75 -1.96 -10.34
N ASN A 65 3.83 -2.48 -9.75
CA ASN A 65 5.20 -2.02 -9.98
C ASN A 65 5.41 -0.52 -9.72
N ALA A 66 4.54 0.14 -8.95
CA ALA A 66 4.72 1.54 -8.59
C ALA A 66 5.89 1.71 -7.61
N ASN A 67 6.57 2.84 -7.69
CA ASN A 67 7.55 3.23 -6.69
C ASN A 67 6.86 4.08 -5.62
N LEU A 68 6.65 3.48 -4.45
CA LEU A 68 6.07 4.07 -3.24
C LEU A 68 7.12 4.23 -2.13
N SER A 69 8.41 4.25 -2.47
CA SER A 69 9.46 4.40 -1.46
C SER A 69 9.41 5.76 -0.78
N GLU A 70 9.64 5.78 0.54
CA GLU A 70 9.64 6.99 1.36
C GLU A 70 8.31 7.77 1.32
N VAL A 71 7.18 7.08 1.03
CA VAL A 71 5.84 7.68 0.97
C VAL A 71 5.17 7.66 2.33
N ASN A 72 4.54 8.78 2.72
CA ASN A 72 3.61 8.79 3.84
C ASN A 72 2.21 8.30 3.39
N LEU A 73 1.83 7.10 3.84
CA LEU A 73 0.55 6.43 3.61
C LEU A 73 -0.23 6.25 4.93
N THR A 74 0.06 7.07 5.95
CA THR A 74 -0.60 6.98 7.25
C THR A 74 -2.12 7.16 7.11
N GLY A 75 -2.89 6.25 7.69
CA GLY A 75 -4.35 6.28 7.67
C GLY A 75 -4.99 6.21 6.28
N VAL A 76 -4.24 5.77 5.27
CA VAL A 76 -4.75 5.63 3.89
C VAL A 76 -5.80 4.51 3.79
N PHE A 77 -6.79 4.70 2.94
CA PHE A 77 -7.78 3.66 2.60
C PHE A 77 -7.38 2.97 1.30
N LEU A 78 -6.84 1.75 1.38
CA LEU A 78 -6.36 0.94 0.24
C LEU A 78 -7.14 -0.37 0.08
N ALA A 79 -8.25 -0.57 0.79
CA ALA A 79 -8.97 -1.83 0.74
C ALA A 79 -9.15 -2.35 -0.69
N ASN A 80 -8.79 -3.64 -0.91
CA ASN A 80 -8.82 -4.33 -2.21
C ASN A 80 -7.97 -3.68 -3.32
N ALA A 81 -6.97 -2.89 -2.98
CA ALA A 81 -6.04 -2.33 -3.96
C ALA A 81 -5.01 -3.39 -4.42
N ASN A 82 -4.47 -3.21 -5.61
CA ASN A 82 -3.42 -4.07 -6.14
C ASN A 82 -2.06 -3.35 -6.09
N LEU A 83 -1.21 -3.77 -5.16
CA LEU A 83 0.16 -3.28 -4.98
C LEU A 83 1.21 -4.32 -5.40
N SER A 84 0.84 -5.26 -6.28
CA SER A 84 1.78 -6.31 -6.69
C SER A 84 3.04 -5.73 -7.34
N GLY A 85 4.21 -6.14 -6.83
CA GLY A 85 5.50 -5.63 -7.27
C GLY A 85 5.81 -4.19 -6.87
N ALA A 86 4.97 -3.53 -6.07
CA ALA A 86 5.25 -2.17 -5.62
C ALA A 86 6.47 -2.11 -4.69
N ASN A 87 7.23 -1.03 -4.78
CA ASN A 87 8.33 -0.75 -3.85
C ASN A 87 7.84 0.16 -2.71
N LEU A 88 7.74 -0.39 -1.49
CA LEU A 88 7.32 0.30 -0.26
C LEU A 88 8.49 0.61 0.68
N THR A 89 9.73 0.52 0.21
CA THR A 89 10.92 0.75 1.04
C THR A 89 10.83 2.07 1.80
N ASN A 90 11.05 2.03 3.13
CA ASN A 90 10.99 3.18 4.03
C ASN A 90 9.64 3.93 4.02
N SER A 91 8.55 3.30 3.61
CA SER A 91 7.22 3.94 3.61
C SER A 91 6.49 3.78 4.95
N GLU A 92 5.55 4.68 5.22
CA GLU A 92 4.74 4.69 6.44
C GLU A 92 3.30 4.28 6.12
N LEU A 93 2.88 3.06 6.51
CA LEU A 93 1.51 2.55 6.39
C LEU A 93 0.83 2.44 7.77
N ILE A 94 1.17 3.36 8.68
CA ILE A 94 0.64 3.37 10.04
C ILE A 94 -0.88 3.56 10.01
N ALA A 95 -1.62 2.67 10.71
CA ALA A 95 -3.07 2.68 10.76
C ALA A 95 -3.77 2.68 9.38
N ALA A 96 -3.11 2.16 8.33
CA ALA A 96 -3.68 2.04 7.00
C ALA A 96 -4.71 0.92 6.91
N ASP A 97 -5.78 1.13 6.14
CA ASP A 97 -6.73 0.08 5.75
C ASP A 97 -6.19 -0.65 4.51
N LEU A 98 -5.64 -1.85 4.72
CA LEU A 98 -5.03 -2.70 3.71
C LEU A 98 -5.83 -4.00 3.48
N VAL A 99 -7.09 -4.04 3.93
CA VAL A 99 -7.96 -5.23 3.84
C VAL A 99 -8.04 -5.72 2.40
N GLY A 100 -7.72 -7.01 2.21
CA GLY A 100 -7.82 -7.66 0.90
C GLY A 100 -6.85 -7.16 -0.17
N CYS A 101 -5.83 -6.37 0.18
CA CYS A 101 -4.81 -5.92 -0.77
C CYS A 101 -4.00 -7.08 -1.36
N ASP A 102 -3.58 -6.93 -2.61
CA ASP A 102 -2.59 -7.81 -3.24
C ASP A 102 -1.19 -7.18 -3.16
N PHE A 103 -0.34 -7.74 -2.30
CA PHE A 103 1.06 -7.36 -2.12
C PHE A 103 2.04 -8.40 -2.68
N THR A 104 1.58 -9.24 -3.62
CA THR A 104 2.46 -10.23 -4.25
C THR A 104 3.72 -9.56 -4.80
N LYS A 105 4.91 -10.01 -4.38
CA LYS A 105 6.22 -9.43 -4.76
C LYS A 105 6.43 -7.96 -4.38
N ALA A 106 5.60 -7.36 -3.56
CA ALA A 106 5.86 -6.02 -3.03
C ALA A 106 7.06 -6.05 -2.08
N ASN A 107 7.85 -4.97 -2.06
CA ASN A 107 9.02 -4.84 -1.20
C ASN A 107 8.69 -4.02 0.05
N PHE A 108 8.81 -4.66 1.23
CA PHE A 108 8.51 -4.09 2.55
C PHE A 108 9.78 -3.71 3.34
N ASP A 109 10.90 -3.50 2.69
CA ASP A 109 12.14 -3.14 3.39
C ASP A 109 11.95 -1.86 4.21
N ASN A 110 12.16 -1.95 5.54
CA ASN A 110 11.96 -0.85 6.49
C ASN A 110 10.57 -0.16 6.40
N THR A 111 9.53 -0.88 6.01
CA THR A 111 8.16 -0.35 5.96
C THR A 111 7.52 -0.39 7.36
N TYR A 112 6.86 0.69 7.77
CA TYR A 112 6.14 0.76 9.05
C TYR A 112 4.68 0.32 8.88
N LEU A 113 4.27 -0.75 9.59
CA LEU A 113 2.93 -1.37 9.52
C LEU A 113 2.15 -1.26 10.84
N ASN A 114 2.59 -0.41 11.77
CA ASN A 114 1.96 -0.28 13.08
C ASN A 114 0.46 -0.01 12.95
N HIS A 115 -0.36 -0.90 13.54
CA HIS A 115 -1.83 -0.81 13.51
C HIS A 115 -2.46 -0.85 12.11
N ALA A 116 -1.73 -1.21 11.07
CA ALA A 116 -2.31 -1.43 9.74
C ALA A 116 -3.23 -2.66 9.75
N ASP A 117 -4.35 -2.60 9.04
CA ASP A 117 -5.26 -3.74 8.88
C ASP A 117 -4.93 -4.52 7.61
N LEU A 118 -4.26 -5.67 7.78
CA LEU A 118 -3.88 -6.60 6.72
C LEU A 118 -4.83 -7.80 6.61
N CYS A 119 -6.03 -7.74 7.20
CA CYS A 119 -6.99 -8.84 7.14
C CYS A 119 -7.31 -9.23 5.70
N GLY A 120 -7.06 -10.50 5.36
CA GLY A 120 -7.29 -11.03 4.00
C GLY A 120 -6.31 -10.55 2.94
N ALA A 121 -5.27 -9.78 3.28
CA ALA A 121 -4.25 -9.36 2.33
C ALA A 121 -3.40 -10.54 1.83
N ASN A 122 -2.95 -10.47 0.58
CA ASN A 122 -2.04 -11.45 -0.02
C ASN A 122 -0.60 -10.94 0.02
N LEU A 123 0.18 -11.46 0.96
CA LEU A 123 1.60 -11.17 1.16
C LEU A 123 2.50 -12.37 0.79
N LYS A 124 1.96 -13.41 0.15
CA LYS A 124 2.60 -14.72 -0.02
C LYS A 124 4.01 -14.67 -0.64
N SER A 125 4.27 -13.74 -1.51
CA SER A 125 5.59 -13.55 -2.15
C SER A 125 6.17 -12.18 -1.86
N ALA A 126 5.72 -11.49 -0.81
CA ALA A 126 6.27 -10.22 -0.39
C ALA A 126 7.76 -10.35 -0.05
N ILE A 127 8.54 -9.31 -0.36
CA ILE A 127 9.99 -9.27 -0.21
C ILE A 127 10.34 -8.40 0.99
N ASN A 128 11.32 -8.83 1.79
CA ASN A 128 11.83 -8.09 2.96
C ASN A 128 10.77 -7.78 4.02
N LEU A 129 9.65 -8.50 4.01
CA LEU A 129 8.69 -8.51 5.12
C LEU A 129 9.25 -9.41 6.23
N ASN A 130 9.22 -8.94 7.47
CA ASN A 130 9.68 -9.68 8.62
C ASN A 130 8.59 -9.84 9.69
N ARG A 131 8.88 -10.69 10.70
CA ARG A 131 7.97 -10.99 11.80
C ARG A 131 7.57 -9.75 12.58
N ASP A 132 8.54 -8.90 12.96
CA ASP A 132 8.29 -7.72 13.79
C ASP A 132 7.29 -6.77 13.13
N GLN A 133 7.37 -6.60 11.79
CA GLN A 133 6.40 -5.81 11.04
C GLN A 133 4.99 -6.42 11.11
N VAL A 134 4.87 -7.74 10.97
CA VAL A 134 3.55 -8.43 11.02
C VAL A 134 2.97 -8.36 12.43
N GLU A 135 3.79 -8.48 13.49
CA GLU A 135 3.34 -8.38 14.89
C GLU A 135 2.70 -7.03 15.24
N THR A 136 3.07 -5.97 14.54
CA THR A 136 2.52 -4.63 14.77
C THR A 136 1.21 -4.36 14.01
N ALA A 137 0.83 -5.24 13.08
CA ALA A 137 -0.36 -5.12 12.23
C ALA A 137 -1.50 -6.05 12.68
N PHE A 138 -2.70 -5.81 12.17
CA PHE A 138 -3.83 -6.72 12.34
C PHE A 138 -3.89 -7.70 11.16
N ILE A 139 -3.95 -8.99 11.46
CA ILE A 139 -4.09 -10.07 10.47
C ILE A 139 -5.20 -11.03 10.88
N ASN A 140 -5.69 -11.86 9.95
CA ASN A 140 -6.64 -12.94 10.22
C ASN A 140 -6.30 -14.19 9.38
N LYS A 141 -7.05 -15.27 9.57
CA LYS A 141 -6.85 -16.55 8.85
C LYS A 141 -6.89 -16.45 7.33
N LYS A 142 -7.43 -15.37 6.77
CA LYS A 142 -7.45 -15.14 5.32
C LYS A 142 -6.21 -14.40 4.82
N THR A 143 -5.39 -13.85 5.74
CA THR A 143 -4.12 -13.21 5.40
C THR A 143 -3.12 -14.28 4.95
N LEU A 144 -2.54 -14.09 3.77
CA LEU A 144 -1.54 -15.01 3.21
C LEU A 144 -0.15 -14.44 3.43
N LEU A 145 0.58 -15.00 4.40
CA LEU A 145 1.96 -14.59 4.70
C LEU A 145 2.98 -15.36 3.84
N PRO A 146 4.22 -14.84 3.69
CA PRO A 146 5.34 -15.59 3.11
C PRO A 146 5.67 -16.83 3.94
N ASP A 147 6.16 -17.88 3.29
CA ASP A 147 6.58 -19.12 3.97
C ASP A 147 7.73 -18.89 4.98
N SER A 148 8.46 -17.78 4.87
CA SER A 148 9.50 -17.35 5.80
C SER A 148 8.95 -16.82 7.14
N ILE A 149 7.64 -16.60 7.25
CA ILE A 149 6.96 -16.14 8.47
C ILE A 149 5.88 -17.17 8.83
N PRO A 150 6.27 -18.33 9.38
CA PRO A 150 5.32 -19.37 9.76
C PRO A 150 4.50 -18.94 10.96
N ILE A 151 3.18 -19.18 10.90
CA ILE A 151 2.24 -18.92 11.99
C ILE A 151 1.31 -20.11 12.21
N HIS A 152 0.90 -20.32 13.46
CA HIS A 152 -0.13 -21.27 13.84
C HIS A 152 -1.35 -20.52 14.39
N TRP A 153 -2.49 -20.69 13.76
CA TRP A 153 -3.73 -20.06 14.17
C TRP A 153 -4.35 -20.81 15.35
N ILE A 154 -4.57 -20.12 16.47
CA ILE A 154 -5.27 -20.63 17.66
C ILE A 154 -6.79 -20.39 17.51
N SER A 155 -7.17 -19.20 17.03
CA SER A 155 -8.56 -18.82 16.75
C SER A 155 -8.67 -18.00 15.45
N GLU A 156 -9.79 -17.33 15.19
CA GLU A 156 -9.96 -16.48 13.99
C GLU A 156 -9.04 -15.26 13.98
N ALA A 157 -8.62 -14.78 15.15
CA ALA A 157 -7.79 -13.58 15.30
C ALA A 157 -6.55 -13.79 16.19
N GLU A 158 -6.38 -14.98 16.77
CA GLU A 158 -5.23 -15.30 17.63
C GLU A 158 -4.30 -16.28 16.91
N TYR A 159 -3.01 -16.03 16.98
CA TYR A 159 -1.98 -16.86 16.37
C TYR A 159 -0.68 -16.86 17.16
N GLU A 160 0.15 -17.86 16.90
CA GLU A 160 1.53 -17.94 17.39
C GLU A 160 2.47 -18.04 16.19
N PHE A 161 3.63 -17.43 16.29
CA PHE A 161 4.69 -17.64 15.32
C PHE A 161 5.39 -18.98 15.58
N GLY A 162 5.61 -19.73 14.49
CA GLY A 162 6.32 -20.99 14.49
C GLY A 162 7.85 -20.84 14.63
#